data_caf8afe832604700aa1cc3563963635a
#
_entry.id   caf8afe832604700aa1cc3563963635a
#
_cell.length_a   1.000
_cell.length_b   1.000
_cell.length_c   1.000
_cell.angle_alpha   90.00
_cell.angle_beta   90.00
_cell.angle_gamma   90.00
#
_symmetry.space_group_name_H-M   'P 1'
#
loop_
_entity.id
_entity.type
_entity.pdbx_description
1 polymer ?
#
loop_
_entity_poly.entity_id
_entity_poly.type
_entity_poly.pdbx_seq_one_letter_code
_entity_poly.pdbx_strand_id
1 'polypeptide(L)'
;SAHEEIMLYGLVLGYAKMSIEQRMQALDMFVPKIHNWAVCDSCCMGYKFMEKEQEVWFSYLRKYQNSSREFEVRFFIVSLLAHYINEAYIEQVLEILNHTSHEGYYVKMAVAWAVSVCYVKFPIQTKRLLLANEMDDFTHNKAIQKIRESYRVSREEKVELNRLKR
;
A
#
# COMPACT_ATOMS: atom_id res chain seq x y z
N SER A 1 25.09 5.71 -9.63
CA SER A 1 25.33 4.91 -8.41
C SER A 1 24.43 3.68 -8.41
N ALA A 2 24.74 2.69 -7.57
CA ALA A 2 23.92 1.47 -7.45
C ALA A 2 22.46 1.78 -7.10
N HIS A 3 22.21 2.80 -6.32
CA HIS A 3 20.87 3.27 -5.98
C HIS A 3 20.11 3.76 -7.22
N GLU A 4 20.77 4.58 -8.05
CA GLU A 4 20.16 5.11 -9.28
C GLU A 4 19.89 4.01 -10.29
N GLU A 5 20.78 3.02 -10.37
CA GLU A 5 20.59 1.85 -11.24
C GLU A 5 19.38 1.02 -10.83
N ILE A 6 19.23 0.77 -9.53
CA ILE A 6 18.06 0.05 -8.98
C ILE A 6 16.77 0.83 -9.26
N MET A 7 16.79 2.13 -9.01
CA MET A 7 15.63 3.01 -9.29
C MET A 7 15.26 2.97 -10.77
N LEU A 8 16.24 3.17 -11.64
CA LEU A 8 16.01 3.16 -13.09
C LEU A 8 15.48 1.81 -13.58
N TYR A 9 16.09 0.72 -13.13
CA TYR A 9 15.62 -0.63 -13.46
C TYR A 9 14.17 -0.85 -13.06
N GLY A 10 13.83 -0.49 -11.82
CA GLY A 10 12.46 -0.60 -11.33
C GLY A 10 11.45 0.23 -12.11
N LEU A 11 11.82 1.45 -12.48
CA LEU A 11 10.95 2.33 -13.29
C LEU A 11 10.74 1.77 -14.70
N VAL A 12 11.81 1.29 -15.34
CA VAL A 12 11.74 0.69 -16.69
C VAL A 12 10.81 -0.53 -16.71
N LEU A 13 10.78 -1.34 -15.66
CA LEU A 13 9.85 -2.46 -15.54
C LEU A 13 8.38 -2.06 -15.72
N GLY A 14 8.02 -0.84 -15.35
CA GLY A 14 6.66 -0.33 -15.50
C GLY A 14 6.27 -0.06 -16.95
N TYR A 15 7.22 0.27 -17.81
CA TYR A 15 6.98 0.73 -19.19
C TYR A 15 7.40 -0.26 -20.26
N ALA A 16 8.35 -1.15 -19.98
CA ALA A 16 8.87 -2.09 -20.96
C ALA A 16 7.78 -3.05 -21.45
N LYS A 17 7.78 -3.31 -22.75
CA LYS A 17 6.90 -4.32 -23.34
C LYS A 17 7.44 -5.73 -23.01
N MET A 18 6.64 -6.52 -22.32
CA MET A 18 6.99 -7.88 -21.96
C MET A 18 5.72 -8.67 -21.62
N SER A 19 5.80 -10.00 -21.65
CA SER A 19 4.71 -10.86 -21.19
C SER A 19 4.51 -10.73 -19.68
N ILE A 20 3.37 -11.21 -19.17
CA ILE A 20 3.10 -11.28 -17.74
C ILE A 20 4.18 -12.10 -17.03
N GLU A 21 4.53 -13.26 -17.59
CA GLU A 21 5.55 -14.15 -17.03
C GLU A 21 6.93 -13.49 -16.97
N GLN A 22 7.34 -12.82 -18.04
CA GLN A 22 8.61 -12.10 -18.08
C GLN A 22 8.65 -10.98 -17.02
N ARG A 23 7.52 -10.26 -16.86
CA ARG A 23 7.41 -9.20 -15.87
C ARG A 23 7.46 -9.76 -14.43
N MET A 24 6.80 -10.87 -14.17
CA MET A 24 6.87 -11.54 -12.88
C MET A 24 8.29 -11.96 -12.54
N GLN A 25 9.01 -12.57 -13.50
CA GLN A 25 10.43 -12.95 -13.32
C GLN A 25 11.30 -11.73 -13.03
N ALA A 26 11.09 -10.64 -13.77
CA ALA A 26 11.84 -9.40 -13.55
C ALA A 26 11.57 -8.79 -12.16
N LEU A 27 10.31 -8.79 -11.72
CA LEU A 27 9.94 -8.33 -10.37
C LEU A 27 10.49 -9.24 -9.28
N ASP A 28 10.53 -10.55 -9.48
CA ASP A 28 11.14 -11.49 -8.53
C ASP A 28 12.62 -11.17 -8.28
N MET A 29 13.32 -10.63 -9.29
CA MET A 29 14.70 -10.19 -9.15
C MET A 29 14.82 -8.77 -8.57
N PHE A 30 13.85 -7.91 -8.86
CA PHE A 30 13.90 -6.51 -8.47
C PHE A 30 13.44 -6.26 -7.04
N VAL A 31 12.29 -6.79 -6.64
CA VAL A 31 11.67 -6.48 -5.33
C VAL A 31 12.61 -6.75 -4.16
N PRO A 32 13.39 -7.86 -4.12
CA PRO A 32 14.34 -8.08 -3.04
C PRO A 32 15.48 -7.06 -2.95
N LYS A 33 15.70 -6.27 -3.99
CA LYS A 33 16.73 -5.22 -4.02
C LYS A 33 16.24 -3.88 -3.49
N ILE A 34 14.93 -3.72 -3.28
CA ILE A 34 14.36 -2.49 -2.72
C ILE A 34 14.80 -2.36 -1.26
N HIS A 35 15.44 -1.24 -0.93
CA HIS A 35 15.96 -0.99 0.42
C HIS A 35 15.61 0.40 0.97
N ASN A 36 14.74 1.14 0.27
CA ASN A 36 14.24 2.43 0.74
C ASN A 36 12.85 2.73 0.16
N TRP A 37 12.15 3.65 0.80
CA TRP A 37 10.79 4.02 0.42
C TRP A 37 10.70 4.74 -0.93
N ALA A 38 11.73 5.53 -1.29
CA ALA A 38 11.70 6.30 -2.53
C ALA A 38 11.67 5.39 -3.76
N VAL A 39 12.51 4.36 -3.80
CA VAL A 39 12.51 3.35 -4.87
C VAL A 39 11.19 2.59 -4.87
N CYS A 40 10.78 2.10 -3.69
CA CYS A 40 9.55 1.32 -3.54
C CYS A 40 8.33 2.07 -4.09
N ASP A 41 8.09 3.27 -3.58
CA ASP A 41 6.88 4.03 -3.86
C ASP A 41 6.84 4.54 -5.30
N SER A 42 7.96 5.05 -5.81
CA SER A 42 8.05 5.53 -7.19
C SER A 42 7.75 4.43 -8.20
N CYS A 43 8.29 3.23 -7.97
CA CYS A 43 8.04 2.08 -8.83
C CYS A 43 6.59 1.61 -8.73
N CYS A 44 6.06 1.40 -7.52
CA CYS A 44 4.68 0.99 -7.31
C CYS A 44 3.69 1.92 -8.01
N MET A 45 3.83 3.23 -7.84
CA MET A 45 2.95 4.23 -8.45
C MET A 45 2.97 4.17 -9.97
N GLY A 46 4.11 3.83 -10.58
CA GLY A 46 4.28 3.71 -12.01
C GLY A 46 3.78 2.40 -12.63
N TYR A 47 3.45 1.40 -11.82
CA TYR A 47 3.10 0.04 -12.31
C TYR A 47 1.63 -0.08 -12.76
N LYS A 48 1.27 0.72 -13.75
CA LYS A 48 -0.07 0.76 -14.35
C LYS A 48 -0.51 -0.57 -14.98
N PHE A 49 0.42 -1.46 -15.29
CA PHE A 49 0.10 -2.80 -15.81
C PHE A 49 -0.76 -3.61 -14.83
N MET A 50 -0.66 -3.34 -13.52
CA MET A 50 -1.48 -4.02 -12.50
C MET A 50 -2.97 -3.74 -12.66
N GLU A 51 -3.33 -2.55 -13.18
CA GLU A 51 -4.72 -2.17 -13.39
C GLU A 51 -5.38 -2.88 -14.58
N LYS A 52 -4.57 -3.38 -15.52
CA LYS A 52 -5.07 -4.08 -16.72
C LYS A 52 -5.38 -5.55 -16.45
N GLU A 53 -4.67 -6.18 -15.52
CA GLU A 53 -4.78 -7.59 -15.16
C GLU A 53 -4.83 -7.71 -13.63
N GLN A 54 -5.82 -7.07 -13.02
CA GLN A 54 -5.87 -6.90 -11.56
C GLN A 54 -5.83 -8.20 -10.78
N GLU A 55 -6.60 -9.20 -11.20
CA GLU A 55 -6.67 -10.49 -10.50
C GLU A 55 -5.32 -11.23 -10.53
N VAL A 56 -4.68 -11.25 -11.69
CA VAL A 56 -3.37 -11.91 -11.87
C VAL A 56 -2.32 -11.25 -10.98
N TRP A 57 -2.26 -9.92 -10.99
CA TRP A 57 -1.27 -9.18 -10.20
C TRP A 57 -1.58 -9.17 -8.71
N PHE A 58 -2.85 -9.20 -8.34
CA PHE A 58 -3.22 -9.37 -6.93
C PHE A 58 -2.71 -10.69 -6.37
N SER A 59 -2.90 -11.78 -7.11
CA SER A 59 -2.39 -13.10 -6.74
C SER A 59 -0.86 -13.11 -6.64
N TYR A 60 -0.16 -12.49 -7.60
CA TYR A 60 1.29 -12.36 -7.57
C TYR A 60 1.77 -11.58 -6.33
N LEU A 61 1.16 -10.44 -6.04
CA LEU A 61 1.56 -9.57 -4.94
C LEU A 61 1.43 -10.24 -3.57
N ARG A 62 0.50 -11.18 -3.42
CA ARG A 62 0.26 -11.84 -2.13
C ARG A 62 1.47 -12.63 -1.63
N LYS A 63 2.40 -13.02 -2.48
CA LYS A 63 3.65 -13.65 -2.05
C LYS A 63 4.49 -12.80 -1.10
N TYR A 64 4.33 -11.48 -1.14
CA TYR A 64 5.06 -10.53 -0.30
C TYR A 64 4.33 -10.17 1.00
N GLN A 65 3.09 -10.56 1.14
CA GLN A 65 2.22 -10.15 2.25
C GLN A 65 2.81 -10.45 3.63
N ASN A 66 3.40 -11.63 3.78
CA ASN A 66 3.95 -12.11 5.05
C ASN A 66 5.48 -12.21 5.04
N SER A 67 6.14 -11.46 4.18
CA SER A 67 7.61 -11.42 4.15
C SER A 67 8.16 -10.87 5.46
N SER A 68 9.31 -11.40 5.89
CA SER A 68 10.06 -10.81 7.00
C SER A 68 10.81 -9.53 6.62
N ARG A 69 10.92 -9.24 5.31
CA ARG A 69 11.65 -8.09 4.77
C ARG A 69 10.72 -6.89 4.63
N GLU A 70 11.07 -5.82 5.33
CA GLU A 70 10.24 -4.61 5.45
C GLU A 70 9.79 -4.03 4.10
N PHE A 71 10.72 -3.87 3.15
CA PHE A 71 10.38 -3.24 1.86
C PHE A 71 9.66 -4.17 0.89
N GLU A 72 9.70 -5.48 1.08
CA GLU A 72 8.83 -6.40 0.34
C GLU A 72 7.37 -6.25 0.78
N VAL A 73 7.14 -6.16 2.09
CA VAL A 73 5.79 -5.91 2.62
C VAL A 73 5.31 -4.50 2.22
N ARG A 74 6.19 -3.49 2.30
CA ARG A 74 5.85 -2.14 1.84
C ARG A 74 5.49 -2.13 0.34
N PHE A 75 6.26 -2.83 -0.49
CA PHE A 75 5.96 -2.99 -1.92
C PHE A 75 4.54 -3.53 -2.13
N PHE A 76 4.15 -4.55 -1.38
CA PHE A 76 2.79 -5.10 -1.41
C PHE A 76 1.75 -4.04 -1.02
N ILE A 77 1.90 -3.39 0.12
CA ILE A 77 0.93 -2.41 0.63
C ILE A 77 0.82 -1.19 -0.30
N VAL A 78 1.93 -0.64 -0.76
CA VAL A 78 1.91 0.53 -1.66
C VAL A 78 1.33 0.16 -3.03
N SER A 79 1.56 -1.05 -3.53
CA SER A 79 0.89 -1.55 -4.73
C SER A 79 -0.63 -1.61 -4.57
N LEU A 80 -1.11 -2.03 -3.40
CA LEU A 80 -2.55 -2.06 -3.10
C LEU A 80 -3.13 -0.64 -3.10
N LEU A 81 -2.50 0.30 -2.40
CA LEU A 81 -3.01 1.67 -2.34
C LEU A 81 -2.97 2.38 -3.69
N ALA A 82 -2.01 2.04 -4.54
CA ALA A 82 -1.87 2.66 -5.86
C ALA A 82 -2.88 2.14 -6.89
N HIS A 83 -3.23 0.82 -6.84
CA HIS A 83 -3.93 0.16 -7.95
C HIS A 83 -5.18 -0.61 -7.54
N TYR A 84 -5.48 -0.78 -6.24
CA TYR A 84 -6.54 -1.68 -5.77
C TYR A 84 -7.58 -1.00 -4.87
N ILE A 85 -7.58 0.34 -4.76
CA ILE A 85 -8.61 1.06 -4.02
C ILE A 85 -9.81 1.31 -4.94
N ASN A 86 -10.62 0.28 -5.13
CA ASN A 86 -11.81 0.29 -5.97
C ASN A 86 -12.88 -0.63 -5.37
N GLU A 87 -14.08 -0.62 -5.94
CA GLU A 87 -15.22 -1.38 -5.43
C GLU A 87 -14.97 -2.89 -5.40
N ALA A 88 -14.22 -3.42 -6.37
CA ALA A 88 -13.96 -4.85 -6.46
C ALA A 88 -13.02 -5.36 -5.36
N TYR A 89 -12.12 -4.53 -4.86
CA TYR A 89 -11.04 -4.94 -3.94
C TYR A 89 -11.08 -4.27 -2.58
N ILE A 90 -11.89 -3.23 -2.37
CA ILE A 90 -11.83 -2.44 -1.13
C ILE A 90 -11.98 -3.28 0.14
N GLU A 91 -12.91 -4.23 0.17
CA GLU A 91 -13.11 -5.06 1.36
C GLU A 91 -11.89 -5.96 1.64
N GLN A 92 -11.32 -6.57 0.59
CA GLN A 92 -10.10 -7.36 0.74
C GLN A 92 -8.90 -6.52 1.16
N VAL A 93 -8.76 -5.31 0.60
CA VAL A 93 -7.67 -4.40 0.95
C VAL A 93 -7.78 -3.98 2.42
N LEU A 94 -8.95 -3.59 2.90
CA LEU A 94 -9.16 -3.21 4.30
C LEU A 94 -8.86 -4.39 5.24
N GLU A 95 -9.26 -5.59 4.88
CA GLU A 95 -8.95 -6.81 5.65
C GLU A 95 -7.44 -7.07 5.73
N ILE A 96 -6.73 -6.93 4.62
CA ILE A 96 -5.27 -7.06 4.58
C ILE A 96 -4.60 -6.01 5.45
N LEU A 97 -5.03 -4.75 5.37
CA LEU A 97 -4.48 -3.66 6.18
C LEU A 97 -4.71 -3.91 7.67
N ASN A 98 -5.88 -4.41 8.03
CA ASN A 98 -6.21 -4.76 9.42
C ASN A 98 -5.28 -5.82 10.01
N HIS A 99 -4.85 -6.80 9.21
CA HIS A 99 -4.09 -7.95 9.67
C HIS A 99 -2.60 -7.90 9.31
N THR A 100 -2.09 -6.79 8.80
CA THR A 100 -0.66 -6.63 8.55
C THR A 100 0.07 -6.41 9.87
N SER A 101 0.93 -7.37 10.25
CA SER A 101 1.55 -7.42 11.57
C SER A 101 3.07 -7.20 11.58
N HIS A 102 3.65 -6.69 10.50
CA HIS A 102 5.09 -6.44 10.42
C HIS A 102 5.50 -5.25 11.30
N GLU A 103 6.57 -5.41 12.09
CA GLU A 103 7.02 -4.41 13.06
C GLU A 103 7.81 -3.24 12.44
N GLY A 104 8.21 -3.33 11.17
CA GLY A 104 8.97 -2.29 10.49
C GLY A 104 8.22 -0.96 10.39
N TYR A 105 8.90 0.13 10.71
CA TYR A 105 8.36 1.50 10.67
C TYR A 105 7.75 1.83 9.30
N TYR A 106 8.46 1.49 8.22
CA TYR A 106 8.00 1.82 6.86
C TYR A 106 6.81 0.99 6.42
N VAL A 107 6.62 -0.21 6.97
CA VAL A 107 5.39 -1.00 6.77
C VAL A 107 4.22 -0.35 7.50
N LYS A 108 4.39 -0.01 8.78
CA LYS A 108 3.34 0.66 9.57
C LYS A 108 2.90 1.98 8.94
N MET A 109 3.84 2.76 8.44
CA MET A 109 3.56 4.01 7.72
C MET A 109 2.82 3.77 6.41
N ALA A 110 3.16 2.72 5.67
CA ALA A 110 2.46 2.35 4.44
C ALA A 110 1.02 1.92 4.71
N VAL A 111 0.80 1.12 5.76
CA VAL A 111 -0.55 0.71 6.18
C VAL A 111 -1.39 1.94 6.55
N ALA A 112 -0.84 2.84 7.37
CA ALA A 112 -1.52 4.08 7.76
C ALA A 112 -1.86 4.95 6.53
N TRP A 113 -0.94 5.08 5.60
CA TRP A 113 -1.17 5.80 4.34
C TRP A 113 -2.27 5.15 3.52
N ALA A 114 -2.22 3.82 3.34
CA ALA A 114 -3.24 3.07 2.60
C ALA A 114 -4.63 3.24 3.21
N VAL A 115 -4.75 3.15 4.54
CA VAL A 115 -6.02 3.41 5.24
C VAL A 115 -6.54 4.82 4.94
N SER A 116 -5.66 5.82 4.93
CA SER A 116 -6.08 7.20 4.62
C SER A 116 -6.58 7.35 3.19
N VAL A 117 -5.96 6.68 2.22
CA VAL A 117 -6.42 6.66 0.82
C VAL A 117 -7.77 5.94 0.71
N CYS A 118 -7.92 4.82 1.41
CA CYS A 118 -9.20 4.10 1.49
C CYS A 118 -10.30 4.99 2.05
N TYR A 119 -10.03 5.75 3.10
CA TYR A 119 -11.03 6.63 3.73
C TYR A 119 -11.56 7.69 2.75
N VAL A 120 -10.68 8.31 1.98
CA VAL A 120 -11.09 9.36 1.02
C VAL A 120 -12.05 8.81 -0.04
N LYS A 121 -11.82 7.60 -0.53
CA LYS A 121 -12.65 6.98 -1.58
C LYS A 121 -13.83 6.18 -1.04
N PHE A 122 -13.66 5.53 0.10
CA PHE A 122 -14.62 4.61 0.72
C PHE A 122 -14.75 4.91 2.21
N PRO A 123 -15.29 6.10 2.57
CA PRO A 123 -15.32 6.55 3.96
C PRO A 123 -16.16 5.64 4.87
N ILE A 124 -17.28 5.10 4.38
CA ILE A 124 -18.16 4.26 5.19
C ILE A 124 -17.46 2.95 5.58
N GLN A 125 -16.89 2.25 4.62
CA GLN A 125 -16.19 0.99 4.85
C GLN A 125 -14.96 1.19 5.74
N THR A 126 -14.18 2.24 5.45
CA THR A 126 -12.95 2.53 6.20
C THR A 126 -13.26 2.98 7.63
N LYS A 127 -14.33 3.73 7.84
CA LYS A 127 -14.76 4.12 9.19
C LYS A 127 -15.13 2.89 10.04
N ARG A 128 -15.79 1.88 9.45
CA ARG A 128 -16.05 0.62 10.15
C ARG A 128 -14.75 -0.04 10.63
N LEU A 129 -13.73 -0.05 9.80
CA LEU A 129 -12.40 -0.54 10.20
C LEU A 129 -11.83 0.28 11.37
N LEU A 130 -11.88 1.61 11.30
CA LEU A 130 -11.34 2.47 12.35
C LEU A 130 -12.06 2.30 13.70
N LEU A 131 -13.33 1.96 13.68
CA LEU A 131 -14.12 1.70 14.89
C LEU A 131 -13.77 0.37 15.58
N ALA A 132 -13.38 -0.64 14.80
CA ALA A 132 -13.05 -1.97 15.31
C ALA A 132 -11.94 -2.59 14.45
N ASN A 133 -10.71 -2.58 14.93
CA ASN A 133 -9.56 -3.12 14.20
C ASN A 133 -8.51 -3.74 15.15
N GLU A 134 -7.63 -4.54 14.56
CA GLU A 134 -6.51 -5.21 15.22
C GLU A 134 -5.15 -4.53 14.99
N MET A 135 -5.13 -3.38 14.32
CA MET A 135 -3.89 -2.62 14.11
C MET A 135 -3.32 -2.16 15.45
N ASP A 136 -1.99 -2.09 15.55
CA ASP A 136 -1.35 -1.50 16.71
C ASP A 136 -1.71 -0.01 16.86
N ASP A 137 -1.56 0.53 18.07
CA ASP A 137 -1.97 1.90 18.37
C ASP A 137 -1.23 2.93 17.53
N PHE A 138 0.07 2.71 17.27
CA PHE A 138 0.85 3.61 16.41
C PHE A 138 0.25 3.68 15.00
N THR A 139 0.00 2.54 14.37
CA THR A 139 -0.56 2.46 13.00
C THR A 139 -1.96 3.07 12.94
N HIS A 140 -2.82 2.70 13.88
CA HIS A 140 -4.18 3.22 14.02
C HIS A 140 -4.19 4.76 14.15
N ASN A 141 -3.41 5.30 15.09
CA ASN A 141 -3.34 6.73 15.33
C ASN A 141 -2.72 7.48 14.15
N LYS A 142 -1.72 6.89 13.50
CA LYS A 142 -1.08 7.47 12.31
C LYS A 142 -2.05 7.52 11.13
N ALA A 143 -2.87 6.48 10.94
CA ALA A 143 -3.92 6.47 9.92
C ALA A 143 -4.90 7.64 10.13
N ILE A 144 -5.39 7.82 11.34
CA ILE A 144 -6.29 8.94 11.69
C ILE A 144 -5.60 10.28 11.44
N GLN A 145 -4.33 10.43 11.82
CA GLN A 145 -3.57 11.64 11.56
C GLN A 145 -3.53 11.96 10.06
N LYS A 146 -3.19 10.98 9.23
CA LYS A 146 -3.12 11.16 7.77
C LYS A 146 -4.46 11.50 7.14
N ILE A 147 -5.54 10.90 7.61
CA ILE A 147 -6.90 11.26 7.15
C ILE A 147 -7.20 12.73 7.47
N ARG A 148 -6.86 13.18 8.68
CA ARG A 148 -7.10 14.55 9.12
C ARG A 148 -6.26 15.60 8.37
N GLU A 149 -5.14 15.21 7.77
CA GLU A 149 -4.31 16.06 6.92
C GLU A 149 -4.92 16.26 5.53
N SER A 150 -5.88 15.43 5.13
CA SER A 150 -6.51 15.52 3.81
C SER A 150 -7.46 16.73 3.70
N TYR A 151 -7.36 17.44 2.58
CA TYR A 151 -8.31 18.52 2.24
C TYR A 151 -9.68 17.98 1.79
N ARG A 152 -9.79 16.70 1.51
CA ARG A 152 -11.03 16.05 1.04
C ARG A 152 -11.93 15.59 2.18
N VAL A 153 -11.48 15.73 3.42
CA VAL A 153 -12.23 15.32 4.62
C VAL A 153 -12.73 16.58 5.32
N SER A 154 -14.02 16.60 5.68
CA SER A 154 -14.64 17.74 6.33
C SER A 154 -14.08 17.99 7.73
N ARG A 155 -14.27 19.22 8.23
CA ARG A 155 -13.82 19.60 9.57
C ARG A 155 -14.52 18.77 10.66
N GLU A 156 -15.80 18.53 10.49
CA GLU A 156 -16.63 17.74 11.39
C GLU A 156 -16.15 16.30 11.48
N GLU A 157 -15.87 15.67 10.33
CA GLU A 157 -15.30 14.33 10.28
C GLU A 157 -13.93 14.27 10.97
N LYS A 158 -13.09 15.28 10.78
CA LYS A 158 -11.77 15.35 11.43
C LYS A 158 -11.87 15.38 12.96
N VAL A 159 -12.85 16.09 13.49
CA VAL A 159 -13.10 16.14 14.93
C VAL A 159 -13.58 14.79 15.45
N GLU A 160 -14.51 14.15 14.72
CA GLU A 160 -15.05 12.83 15.06
C GLU A 160 -13.95 11.77 15.04
N LEU A 161 -13.16 11.72 13.98
CA LEU A 161 -12.05 10.77 13.84
C LEU A 161 -11.00 10.93 14.94
N ASN A 162 -10.73 12.16 15.37
CA ASN A 162 -9.76 12.40 16.43
C ASN A 162 -10.15 11.73 17.77
N ARG A 163 -11.45 11.54 17.99
CA ARG A 163 -11.96 10.84 19.20
C ARG A 163 -11.73 9.34 19.17
N LEU A 164 -11.41 8.79 18.00
CA LEU A 164 -11.12 7.35 17.83
C LEU A 164 -9.66 6.99 18.12
N LYS A 165 -8.79 7.96 18.34
CA LYS A 165 -7.38 7.69 18.71
C LYS A 165 -7.28 6.93 20.03
N ARG A 166 -6.27 6.08 20.14
CA ARG A 166 -5.93 5.26 21.31
C ARG A 166 -4.71 5.83 22.01
#